data_727f0c273148d024af2db6beb05f9ad7
#
_entry.id   727f0c273148d024af2db6beb05f9ad7
#
_cell.length_a   1.000
_cell.length_b   1.000
_cell.length_c   1.000
_cell.angle_alpha   90.00
_cell.angle_beta   90.00
_cell.angle_gamma   90.00
#
_symmetry.space_group_name_H-M   'P 1'
#
loop_
_entity.id
_entity.type
_entity.pdbx_description
1 polymer ?
#
loop_
_entity_poly.entity_id
_entity_poly.type
_entity_poly.pdbx_seq_one_letter_code
_entity_poly.pdbx_strand_id
1 'polypeptide(L)'
;MLVIVVILVIGLVLLRASGRPEAPLQPIEFNHWQHVTKEGEEAPQLECTFCHENADKSSHATIPNITTCMGCHESIKTESPEVKKLAAYAERKEQPPWKRVYWIEPESNAFYTHKPHIRAGIECTTCHGPIGEMHRVRREVDQTMGWCMDCHASRNVSNDCYVCHR
;
A
#
# COMPACT_ATOMS: atom_id res chain seq x y z
N MET A 1 35.40 -23.74 9.48
CA MET A 1 34.82 -23.20 8.21
C MET A 1 33.29 -23.10 8.26
N LEU A 2 32.55 -24.14 8.60
CA LEU A 2 31.07 -24.14 8.65
C LEU A 2 30.51 -23.08 9.59
N VAL A 3 31.06 -22.91 10.78
CA VAL A 3 30.58 -21.92 11.77
C VAL A 3 30.70 -20.46 11.25
N ILE A 4 31.79 -20.16 10.55
CA ILE A 4 32.00 -18.81 9.97
C ILE A 4 30.99 -18.54 8.88
N VAL A 5 30.67 -19.51 8.02
CA VAL A 5 29.66 -19.40 6.97
C VAL A 5 28.27 -19.18 7.57
N VAL A 6 27.92 -19.90 8.62
CA VAL A 6 26.65 -19.75 9.34
C VAL A 6 26.52 -18.34 9.94
N ILE A 7 27.58 -17.84 10.59
CA ILE A 7 27.58 -16.49 11.18
C ILE A 7 27.43 -15.41 10.07
N LEU A 8 28.11 -15.56 8.93
CA LEU A 8 28.00 -14.63 7.81
C LEU A 8 26.60 -14.65 7.19
N VAL A 9 25.98 -15.82 7.05
CA VAL A 9 24.62 -15.95 6.53
C VAL A 9 23.62 -15.33 7.50
N ILE A 10 23.72 -15.60 8.79
CA ILE A 10 22.87 -14.99 9.82
C ILE A 10 23.07 -13.47 9.84
N GLY A 11 24.30 -13.00 9.80
CA GLY A 11 24.62 -11.57 9.73
C GLY A 11 24.02 -10.89 8.49
N LEU A 12 24.09 -11.53 7.32
CA LEU A 12 23.51 -11.02 6.09
C LEU A 12 21.97 -11.00 6.13
N VAL A 13 21.35 -12.01 6.72
CA VAL A 13 19.89 -12.07 6.91
C VAL A 13 19.43 -11.00 7.89
N LEU A 14 20.15 -10.81 9.00
CA LEU A 14 19.84 -9.76 9.97
C LEU A 14 20.04 -8.34 9.40
N LEU A 15 21.09 -8.12 8.59
CA LEU A 15 21.32 -6.85 7.89
C LEU A 15 20.22 -6.54 6.87
N ARG A 16 19.71 -7.56 6.16
CA ARG A 16 18.56 -7.35 5.23
C ARG A 16 17.24 -7.15 5.97
N ALA A 17 17.05 -7.76 7.13
CA ALA A 17 15.85 -7.56 7.96
C ALA A 17 15.80 -6.16 8.61
N SER A 18 16.97 -5.56 8.92
CA SER A 18 17.07 -4.26 9.60
C SER A 18 16.90 -3.04 8.68
N GLY A 19 16.77 -3.22 7.36
CA GLY A 19 16.68 -2.11 6.39
C GLY A 19 15.26 -1.73 5.94
N ARG A 20 14.22 -2.47 6.34
CA ARG A 20 12.84 -2.15 5.93
C ARG A 20 12.17 -1.27 6.98
N PRO A 21 11.55 -0.15 6.54
CA PRO A 21 10.81 0.69 7.47
C PRO A 21 9.69 -0.11 8.14
N GLU A 22 9.58 0.07 9.45
CA GLU A 22 8.52 -0.57 10.23
C GLU A 22 7.15 -0.07 9.77
N ALA A 23 6.16 -0.96 9.71
CA ALA A 23 4.80 -0.60 9.37
C ALA A 23 4.24 0.37 10.43
N PRO A 24 3.74 1.56 10.05
CA PRO A 24 3.20 2.49 11.03
C PRO A 24 1.97 1.92 11.71
N LEU A 25 1.82 2.21 13.01
CA LEU A 25 0.58 1.90 13.73
C LEU A 25 -0.55 2.74 13.15
N GLN A 26 -1.58 2.07 12.68
CA GLN A 26 -2.78 2.68 12.12
C GLN A 26 -3.88 2.86 13.19
N PRO A 27 -4.81 3.79 13.02
CA PRO A 27 -5.93 3.97 13.96
C PRO A 27 -6.83 2.74 14.06
N ILE A 28 -6.94 1.99 12.96
CA ILE A 28 -7.62 0.71 12.85
C ILE A 28 -6.64 -0.26 12.17
N GLU A 29 -6.48 -1.45 12.72
CA GLU A 29 -5.63 -2.49 12.13
C GLU A 29 -6.33 -3.14 10.93
N PHE A 30 -6.37 -2.40 9.82
CA PHE A 30 -6.91 -2.91 8.57
C PHE A 30 -5.98 -3.97 7.96
N ASN A 31 -6.57 -5.08 7.56
CA ASN A 31 -5.87 -6.24 7.06
C ASN A 31 -6.21 -6.49 5.58
N HIS A 32 -5.28 -6.13 4.66
CA HIS A 32 -5.49 -6.33 3.23
C HIS A 32 -5.67 -7.81 2.87
N TRP A 33 -4.89 -8.70 3.48
CA TRP A 33 -4.98 -10.13 3.21
C TRP A 33 -6.41 -10.67 3.40
N GLN A 34 -7.10 -10.23 4.44
CA GLN A 34 -8.47 -10.68 4.71
C GLN A 34 -9.50 -10.17 3.68
N HIS A 35 -9.23 -9.03 3.05
CA HIS A 35 -10.16 -8.40 2.12
C HIS A 35 -9.87 -8.73 0.65
N VAL A 36 -8.60 -9.02 0.33
CA VAL A 36 -8.12 -9.17 -1.05
C VAL A 36 -7.76 -10.62 -1.39
N THR A 37 -6.96 -11.29 -0.53
CA THR A 37 -6.30 -12.55 -0.87
C THR A 37 -6.92 -13.77 -0.19
N LYS A 38 -7.46 -13.61 1.02
CA LYS A 38 -8.04 -14.72 1.77
C LYS A 38 -9.09 -15.43 0.93
N GLU A 39 -9.03 -16.76 0.88
CA GLU A 39 -10.02 -17.62 0.22
C GLU A 39 -11.04 -18.17 1.24
N GLY A 40 -12.20 -18.57 0.74
CA GLY A 40 -13.27 -19.20 1.51
C GLY A 40 -14.58 -18.39 1.54
N GLU A 41 -15.65 -18.99 2.07
CA GLU A 41 -17.01 -18.42 2.04
C GLU A 41 -17.14 -17.06 2.73
N GLU A 42 -16.27 -16.75 3.70
CA GLU A 42 -16.30 -15.50 4.44
C GLU A 42 -15.32 -14.45 3.88
N ALA A 43 -14.69 -14.69 2.73
CA ALA A 43 -13.69 -13.83 2.15
C ALA A 43 -14.27 -13.02 0.98
N PRO A 44 -14.22 -11.69 1.01
CA PRO A 44 -14.84 -10.86 -0.02
C PRO A 44 -14.05 -10.81 -1.33
N GLN A 45 -12.75 -11.13 -1.33
CA GLN A 45 -11.85 -11.10 -2.51
C GLN A 45 -12.00 -9.82 -3.34
N LEU A 46 -11.90 -8.66 -2.69
CA LEU A 46 -12.14 -7.37 -3.32
C LEU A 46 -10.97 -6.94 -4.20
N GLU A 47 -11.28 -6.39 -5.36
CA GLU A 47 -10.31 -5.72 -6.21
C GLU A 47 -9.78 -4.44 -5.54
N CYS A 48 -8.51 -4.09 -5.82
CA CYS A 48 -7.88 -2.90 -5.25
C CYS A 48 -8.71 -1.63 -5.49
N THR A 49 -9.29 -1.51 -6.69
CA THR A 49 -10.07 -0.35 -7.13
C THR A 49 -11.45 -0.27 -6.48
N PHE A 50 -11.93 -1.32 -5.83
CA PHE A 50 -13.15 -1.26 -5.02
C PHE A 50 -13.00 -0.26 -3.86
N CYS A 51 -11.84 -0.28 -3.21
CA CYS A 51 -11.53 0.63 -2.10
C CYS A 51 -10.75 1.87 -2.56
N HIS A 52 -9.81 1.70 -3.49
CA HIS A 52 -8.97 2.77 -4.04
C HIS A 52 -9.55 3.28 -5.38
N GLU A 53 -10.81 3.72 -5.34
CA GLU A 53 -11.63 4.03 -6.51
C GLU A 53 -11.11 5.12 -7.43
N ASN A 54 -10.15 5.92 -6.98
CA ASN A 54 -9.55 7.01 -7.75
C ASN A 54 -8.19 6.66 -8.37
N ALA A 55 -7.71 5.43 -8.22
CA ALA A 55 -6.40 5.02 -8.71
C ALA A 55 -6.24 5.21 -10.23
N ASP A 56 -7.26 4.89 -11.02
CA ASP A 56 -7.29 5.04 -12.48
C ASP A 56 -7.84 6.40 -12.96
N LYS A 57 -8.30 7.26 -12.04
CA LYS A 57 -9.01 8.51 -12.34
C LYS A 57 -8.21 9.76 -11.99
N SER A 58 -7.38 9.70 -10.94
CA SER A 58 -6.71 10.88 -10.42
C SER A 58 -5.21 10.65 -10.12
N SER A 59 -4.56 11.68 -9.58
CA SER A 59 -3.17 11.58 -9.11
C SER A 59 -3.05 10.72 -7.85
N HIS A 60 -4.08 10.67 -7.02
CA HIS A 60 -4.10 9.92 -5.77
C HIS A 60 -5.10 8.77 -5.86
N ALA A 61 -4.67 7.58 -5.41
CA ALA A 61 -5.55 6.42 -5.35
C ALA A 61 -6.69 6.59 -4.33
N THR A 62 -6.48 7.45 -3.34
CA THR A 62 -7.33 7.70 -2.17
C THR A 62 -7.45 6.51 -1.22
N ILE A 63 -7.93 6.79 -0.03
CA ILE A 63 -8.36 5.79 0.95
C ILE A 63 -9.89 5.80 0.93
N PRO A 64 -10.56 4.63 1.03
CA PRO A 64 -12.01 4.57 0.97
C PRO A 64 -12.66 5.39 2.10
N ASN A 65 -13.81 5.96 1.80
CA ASN A 65 -14.62 6.61 2.81
C ASN A 65 -15.12 5.57 3.82
N ILE A 66 -15.30 5.97 5.08
CA ILE A 66 -15.81 5.10 6.14
C ILE A 66 -17.13 4.43 5.79
N THR A 67 -17.98 5.10 5.00
CA THR A 67 -19.25 4.56 4.51
C THR A 67 -19.06 3.32 3.63
N THR A 68 -17.96 3.25 2.86
CA THR A 68 -17.62 2.06 2.07
C THR A 68 -17.36 0.87 2.98
N CYS A 69 -16.65 1.06 4.07
CA CYS A 69 -16.37 0.02 5.07
C CYS A 69 -17.67 -0.42 5.78
N MET A 70 -18.48 0.54 6.20
CA MET A 70 -19.73 0.29 6.94
C MET A 70 -20.78 -0.37 6.07
N GLY A 71 -20.74 -0.25 4.74
CA GLY A 71 -21.64 -0.99 3.83
C GLY A 71 -21.67 -2.50 4.07
N CYS A 72 -20.57 -3.07 4.60
CA CYS A 72 -20.50 -4.46 5.02
C CYS A 72 -20.45 -4.61 6.55
N HIS A 73 -19.65 -3.77 7.22
CA HIS A 73 -19.38 -3.93 8.66
C HIS A 73 -20.50 -3.44 9.58
N GLU A 74 -21.60 -2.93 9.08
CA GLU A 74 -22.84 -2.76 9.84
C GLU A 74 -23.43 -4.10 10.29
N SER A 75 -23.17 -5.19 9.53
CA SER A 75 -23.71 -6.53 9.81
C SER A 75 -22.65 -7.62 9.90
N ILE A 76 -21.45 -7.38 9.36
CA ILE A 76 -20.37 -8.38 9.29
C ILE A 76 -19.27 -8.04 10.32
N LYS A 77 -18.87 -9.06 11.12
CA LYS A 77 -17.79 -8.98 12.12
C LYS A 77 -17.97 -7.85 13.15
N THR A 78 -19.21 -7.51 13.47
CA THR A 78 -19.56 -6.43 14.43
C THR A 78 -18.90 -6.56 15.80
N GLU A 79 -18.59 -7.81 16.22
CA GLU A 79 -17.95 -8.07 17.51
C GLU A 79 -16.42 -7.88 17.49
N SER A 80 -15.82 -7.71 16.30
CA SER A 80 -14.38 -7.46 16.19
C SER A 80 -14.01 -6.13 16.85
N PRO A 81 -12.94 -6.07 17.66
CA PRO A 81 -12.47 -4.82 18.26
C PRO A 81 -12.17 -3.72 17.22
N GLU A 82 -11.63 -4.10 16.07
CA GLU A 82 -11.30 -3.15 15.00
C GLU A 82 -12.55 -2.63 14.28
N VAL A 83 -13.58 -3.48 14.11
CA VAL A 83 -14.87 -3.06 13.56
C VAL A 83 -15.61 -2.15 14.56
N LYS A 84 -15.51 -2.41 15.85
CA LYS A 84 -16.05 -1.49 16.89
C LYS A 84 -15.39 -0.11 16.86
N LYS A 85 -14.07 -0.03 16.64
CA LYS A 85 -13.40 1.24 16.42
C LYS A 85 -13.92 1.94 15.14
N LEU A 86 -14.10 1.19 14.06
CA LEU A 86 -14.64 1.70 12.81
C LEU A 86 -16.04 2.28 13.01
N ALA A 87 -16.94 1.55 13.67
CA ALA A 87 -18.30 2.00 14.00
C ALA A 87 -18.30 3.28 14.83
N ALA A 88 -17.40 3.38 15.80
CA ALA A 88 -17.26 4.60 16.61
C ALA A 88 -16.83 5.83 15.79
N TYR A 89 -15.99 5.67 14.76
CA TYR A 89 -15.69 6.75 13.82
C TYR A 89 -16.92 7.11 12.96
N ALA A 90 -17.66 6.10 12.49
CA ALA A 90 -18.86 6.31 11.69
C ALA A 90 -19.95 7.07 12.46
N GLU A 91 -20.18 6.73 13.73
CA GLU A 91 -21.13 7.43 14.60
C GLU A 91 -20.79 8.92 14.77
N ARG A 92 -19.49 9.24 14.87
CA ARG A 92 -19.02 10.62 14.96
C ARG A 92 -18.96 11.34 13.59
N LYS A 93 -19.25 10.63 12.49
CA LYS A 93 -19.09 11.11 11.11
C LYS A 93 -17.66 11.59 10.81
N GLU A 94 -16.68 10.90 11.39
CA GLU A 94 -15.26 11.19 11.22
C GLU A 94 -14.60 10.13 10.35
N GLN A 95 -13.52 10.50 9.65
CA GLN A 95 -12.64 9.53 9.00
C GLN A 95 -11.53 9.11 9.96
N PRO A 96 -11.16 7.83 10.00
CA PRO A 96 -9.97 7.43 10.74
C PRO A 96 -8.74 8.20 10.25
N PRO A 97 -7.90 8.73 11.14
CA PRO A 97 -6.70 9.49 10.75
C PRO A 97 -5.59 8.56 10.26
N TRP A 98 -5.78 7.96 9.10
CA TRP A 98 -4.85 7.04 8.50
C TRP A 98 -3.47 7.64 8.29
N LYS A 99 -2.43 6.91 8.64
CA LYS A 99 -1.04 7.29 8.38
C LYS A 99 -0.61 6.82 7.01
N ARG A 100 -0.02 7.73 6.25
CA ARG A 100 0.51 7.42 4.92
C ARG A 100 1.72 6.49 5.03
N VAL A 101 1.76 5.46 4.19
CA VAL A 101 2.86 4.47 4.12
C VAL A 101 3.77 4.75 2.92
N TYR A 102 3.19 5.19 1.82
CA TYR A 102 3.91 5.55 0.60
C TYR A 102 3.79 7.05 0.31
N TRP A 103 4.90 7.70 0.04
CA TRP A 103 4.95 9.11 -0.35
C TRP A 103 6.18 9.37 -1.23
N ILE A 104 6.11 10.42 -2.02
CA ILE A 104 7.25 11.03 -2.67
C ILE A 104 7.62 12.24 -1.81
N GLU A 105 8.92 12.42 -1.55
CA GLU A 105 9.41 13.53 -0.72
C GLU A 105 9.00 14.87 -1.36
N PRO A 106 8.30 15.75 -0.62
CA PRO A 106 7.83 17.03 -1.16
C PRO A 106 8.97 17.90 -1.70
N GLU A 107 10.13 17.84 -1.08
CA GLU A 107 11.33 18.59 -1.44
C GLU A 107 11.93 18.15 -2.79
N SER A 108 11.55 16.96 -3.27
CA SER A 108 11.99 16.46 -4.58
C SER A 108 11.36 17.23 -5.75
N ASN A 109 10.27 17.97 -5.52
CA ASN A 109 9.43 18.58 -6.57
C ASN A 109 8.99 17.59 -7.66
N ALA A 110 8.94 16.30 -7.32
CA ALA A 110 8.50 15.27 -8.24
C ALA A 110 6.98 15.14 -8.23
N PHE A 111 6.38 15.23 -9.39
CA PHE A 111 4.96 15.05 -9.59
C PHE A 111 4.67 13.62 -10.07
N TYR A 112 3.97 12.88 -9.26
CA TYR A 112 3.50 11.54 -9.60
C TYR A 112 1.97 11.52 -9.71
N THR A 113 1.47 10.68 -10.62
CA THR A 113 0.04 10.43 -10.74
C THR A 113 -0.23 8.95 -11.05
N HIS A 114 -1.17 8.35 -10.32
CA HIS A 114 -1.58 6.95 -10.52
C HIS A 114 -2.22 6.74 -11.89
N LYS A 115 -3.07 7.66 -12.32
CA LYS A 115 -3.91 7.54 -13.52
C LYS A 115 -3.19 7.02 -14.78
N PRO A 116 -2.09 7.62 -15.27
CA PRO A 116 -1.42 7.13 -16.47
C PRO A 116 -0.77 5.76 -16.27
N HIS A 117 -0.26 5.46 -15.07
CA HIS A 117 0.38 4.18 -14.77
C HIS A 117 -0.64 3.04 -14.78
N ILE A 118 -1.75 3.21 -14.09
CA ILE A 118 -2.83 2.20 -14.05
C ILE A 118 -3.43 1.99 -15.44
N ARG A 119 -3.66 3.08 -16.20
CA ARG A 119 -4.15 2.99 -17.58
C ARG A 119 -3.18 2.34 -18.57
N ALA A 120 -1.88 2.38 -18.25
CA ALA A 120 -0.85 1.65 -18.99
C ALA A 120 -0.74 0.17 -18.59
N GLY A 121 -1.65 -0.32 -17.74
CA GLY A 121 -1.67 -1.72 -17.29
C GLY A 121 -0.57 -2.07 -16.29
N ILE A 122 -0.07 -1.08 -15.54
CA ILE A 122 0.91 -1.33 -14.47
C ILE A 122 0.15 -1.87 -13.25
N GLU A 123 0.50 -3.07 -12.84
CA GLU A 123 -0.06 -3.71 -11.66
C GLU A 123 0.29 -2.96 -10.37
N CYS A 124 -0.65 -2.89 -9.44
CA CYS A 124 -0.48 -2.22 -8.14
C CYS A 124 0.74 -2.77 -7.39
N THR A 125 0.94 -4.08 -7.45
CA THR A 125 2.04 -4.81 -6.81
C THR A 125 3.42 -4.43 -7.34
N THR A 126 3.53 -3.92 -8.56
CA THR A 126 4.79 -3.43 -9.13
C THR A 126 5.39 -2.32 -8.26
N CYS A 127 4.55 -1.40 -7.76
CA CYS A 127 4.98 -0.24 -6.97
C CYS A 127 4.80 -0.45 -5.47
N HIS A 128 3.83 -1.27 -5.06
CA HIS A 128 3.45 -1.45 -3.67
C HIS A 128 3.90 -2.79 -3.07
N GLY A 129 4.49 -3.68 -3.87
CA GLY A 129 4.81 -5.05 -3.45
C GLY A 129 3.53 -5.88 -3.24
N PRO A 130 3.61 -7.03 -2.56
CA PRO A 130 2.48 -7.94 -2.35
C PRO A 130 1.50 -7.42 -1.28
N ILE A 131 0.99 -6.20 -1.47
CA ILE A 131 0.17 -5.50 -0.47
C ILE A 131 -1.12 -6.25 -0.13
N GLY A 132 -1.69 -6.96 -1.10
CA GLY A 132 -2.86 -7.82 -0.89
C GLY A 132 -2.63 -8.95 0.13
N GLU A 133 -1.38 -9.36 0.33
CA GLU A 133 -0.99 -10.41 1.28
C GLU A 133 -0.65 -9.87 2.68
N MET A 134 -0.63 -8.54 2.85
CA MET A 134 -0.18 -7.91 4.09
C MET A 134 -1.29 -7.84 5.13
N HIS A 135 -0.98 -8.29 6.34
CA HIS A 135 -1.80 -8.06 7.53
C HIS A 135 -1.68 -6.61 8.04
N ARG A 136 -0.49 -6.03 7.92
CA ARG A 136 -0.21 -4.62 8.21
C ARG A 136 0.67 -4.06 7.09
N VAL A 137 0.20 -2.98 6.49
CA VAL A 137 0.89 -2.39 5.33
C VAL A 137 2.20 -1.73 5.77
N ARG A 138 3.27 -2.09 5.09
CA ARG A 138 4.58 -1.45 5.17
C ARG A 138 5.10 -1.12 3.78
N ARG A 139 6.09 -0.27 3.71
CA ARG A 139 6.76 0.05 2.45
C ARG A 139 7.67 -1.11 2.04
N GLU A 140 7.37 -1.73 0.90
CA GLU A 140 8.15 -2.85 0.35
C GLU A 140 9.05 -2.42 -0.81
N VAL A 141 8.61 -1.43 -1.57
CA VAL A 141 9.34 -0.92 -2.73
C VAL A 141 9.77 0.52 -2.45
N ASP A 142 11.04 0.80 -2.64
CA ASP A 142 11.59 2.13 -2.48
C ASP A 142 11.57 2.85 -3.84
N GLN A 143 10.54 3.71 -4.01
CA GLN A 143 10.32 4.46 -5.25
C GLN A 143 11.26 5.65 -5.34
N THR A 144 12.55 5.37 -5.53
CA THR A 144 13.55 6.39 -5.79
C THR A 144 13.44 6.91 -7.22
N MET A 145 14.07 8.07 -7.51
CA MET A 145 14.17 8.61 -8.87
C MET A 145 14.78 7.56 -9.83
N GLY A 146 15.88 6.89 -9.43
CA GLY A 146 16.51 5.83 -10.23
C GLY A 146 15.54 4.69 -10.53
N TRP A 147 14.80 4.22 -9.53
CA TRP A 147 13.81 3.15 -9.70
C TRP A 147 12.72 3.52 -10.74
N CYS A 148 12.22 4.76 -10.68
CA CYS A 148 11.25 5.24 -11.68
C CYS A 148 11.87 5.32 -13.08
N MET A 149 13.08 5.87 -13.20
CA MET A 149 13.79 6.01 -14.48
C MET A 149 14.12 4.65 -15.12
N ASP A 150 14.53 3.67 -14.34
CA ASP A 150 14.83 2.30 -14.83
C ASP A 150 13.57 1.64 -15.41
N CYS A 151 12.44 1.78 -14.72
CA CYS A 151 11.15 1.28 -15.22
C CYS A 151 10.73 2.00 -16.52
N HIS A 152 10.83 3.32 -16.58
CA HIS A 152 10.52 4.10 -17.78
C HIS A 152 11.44 3.71 -18.96
N ALA A 153 12.74 3.58 -18.73
CA ALA A 153 13.70 3.15 -19.76
C ALA A 153 13.37 1.76 -20.28
N SER A 154 13.05 0.80 -19.42
CA SER A 154 12.71 -0.58 -19.82
C SER A 154 11.42 -0.67 -20.63
N ARG A 155 10.55 0.34 -20.54
CA ARG A 155 9.27 0.43 -21.25
C ARG A 155 9.27 1.43 -22.39
N ASN A 156 10.43 2.00 -22.74
CA ASN A 156 10.57 3.06 -23.74
C ASN A 156 9.69 4.30 -23.47
N VAL A 157 9.51 4.64 -22.21
CA VAL A 157 8.84 5.86 -21.75
C VAL A 157 9.88 6.94 -21.47
N SER A 158 9.54 8.21 -21.74
CA SER A 158 10.46 9.33 -21.55
C SER A 158 10.95 9.46 -20.10
N ASN A 159 12.25 9.70 -19.96
CA ASN A 159 12.95 10.07 -18.73
C ASN A 159 13.34 11.57 -18.71
N ASP A 160 12.67 12.41 -19.53
CA ASP A 160 12.90 13.86 -19.51
C ASP A 160 12.57 14.42 -18.12
N CYS A 161 13.41 15.31 -17.63
CA CYS A 161 13.28 15.89 -16.27
C CYS A 161 11.90 16.49 -16.03
N TYR A 162 11.33 17.18 -17.02
CA TYR A 162 10.05 17.87 -16.92
C TYR A 162 8.82 16.94 -16.99
N VAL A 163 9.00 15.65 -17.26
CA VAL A 163 7.91 14.68 -17.15
C VAL A 163 7.52 14.47 -15.68
N CYS A 164 8.51 14.51 -14.80
CA CYS A 164 8.35 14.26 -13.36
C CYS A 164 8.49 15.53 -12.51
N HIS A 165 9.38 16.47 -12.87
CA HIS A 165 9.65 17.69 -12.10
C HIS A 165 8.97 18.90 -12.74
N ARG A 166 8.05 19.54 -12.01
CA ARG A 166 7.25 20.69 -12.47
C ARG A 166 7.23 21.81 -11.45
#